data_5faabadde3682fbc95c92d165a36a24f
#
_entry.id   5faabadde3682fbc95c92d165a36a24f
#
_cell.length_a   1.000
_cell.length_b   1.000
_cell.length_c   1.000
_cell.angle_alpha   90.00
_cell.angle_beta   90.00
_cell.angle_gamma   90.00
#
_symmetry.space_group_name_H-M   'P 1'
#
loop_
_entity.id
_entity.type
_entity.pdbx_description
1 polymer ?
#
loop_
_entity_poly.entity_id
_entity_poly.type
_entity_poly.pdbx_seq_one_letter_code
_entity_poly.pdbx_strand_id
1 'polypeptide(L)'
;MKLLKSSRLVTLLFLFTVLIINSPIKAQNDEKDDKIIADAKEAKAEFIKSDGLMQSLFDNSYGYVIFPNVGKGAIAIGGAAGNGAVFQKGNLVGMAKMTQVSIGFQWGGQAYREVIFFETEADLNRFKGNKIEFSGQASAVAVTKGAAANVKYKDGVMIFSQTKGGLMYEASVGGQKFKFRSL
;
A
#
# COMPACT_ATOMS: atom_id res chain seq x y z
N MET A 1 26.53 57.30 -22.38
CA MET A 1 26.30 56.11 -23.23
C MET A 1 26.83 54.86 -22.54
N LYS A 2 26.31 54.46 -21.33
CA LYS A 2 26.79 53.30 -20.56
C LYS A 2 25.67 52.49 -19.85
N LEU A 3 24.38 52.72 -20.14
CA LEU A 3 23.25 52.08 -19.44
C LEU A 3 22.56 50.93 -20.20
N LEU A 4 22.98 50.60 -21.41
CA LEU A 4 22.32 49.59 -22.25
C LEU A 4 22.97 48.19 -22.18
N LYS A 5 24.10 48.02 -21.48
CA LYS A 5 24.77 46.70 -21.35
C LYS A 5 24.31 45.88 -20.15
N SER A 6 23.72 46.48 -19.12
CA SER A 6 23.30 45.78 -17.90
C SER A 6 21.97 45.05 -18.07
N SER A 7 21.07 45.53 -18.92
CA SER A 7 19.73 44.96 -19.10
C SER A 7 19.79 43.62 -19.82
N ARG A 8 20.72 43.44 -20.77
CA ARG A 8 20.88 42.15 -21.50
C ARG A 8 21.48 41.05 -20.63
N LEU A 9 22.34 41.40 -19.67
CA LEU A 9 22.94 40.45 -18.74
C LEU A 9 21.92 39.95 -17.71
N VAL A 10 21.06 40.82 -17.22
CA VAL A 10 19.98 40.47 -16.29
C VAL A 10 18.91 39.64 -16.96
N THR A 11 18.59 39.89 -18.23
CA THR A 11 17.63 39.10 -19.01
C THR A 11 18.17 37.71 -19.30
N LEU A 12 19.48 37.55 -19.58
CA LEU A 12 20.11 36.26 -19.77
C LEU A 12 20.17 35.43 -18.46
N LEU A 13 20.40 36.07 -17.31
CA LEU A 13 20.41 35.44 -16.01
C LEU A 13 19.02 34.95 -15.61
N PHE A 14 17.95 35.72 -15.96
CA PHE A 14 16.56 35.32 -15.71
C PHE A 14 16.09 34.17 -16.61
N LEU A 15 16.60 34.10 -17.87
CA LEU A 15 16.29 32.97 -18.76
C LEU A 15 16.98 31.67 -18.31
N PHE A 16 18.14 31.75 -17.66
CA PHE A 16 18.86 30.56 -17.17
C PHE A 16 18.27 29.98 -15.89
N THR A 17 17.62 30.80 -15.05
CA THR A 17 16.96 30.35 -13.81
C THR A 17 15.61 29.67 -14.06
N VAL A 18 14.92 29.97 -15.16
CA VAL A 18 13.64 29.33 -15.52
C VAL A 18 13.82 27.93 -16.10
N LEU A 19 15.02 27.58 -16.59
CA LEU A 19 15.28 26.24 -17.18
C LEU A 19 15.59 25.15 -16.15
N ILE A 20 15.76 25.48 -14.86
CA ILE A 20 16.15 24.51 -13.81
C ILE A 20 14.93 23.95 -13.03
N ILE A 21 13.72 24.44 -13.27
CA ILE A 21 12.52 24.06 -12.47
C ILE A 21 11.68 22.95 -13.13
N ASN A 22 12.14 22.38 -14.24
CA ASN A 22 11.53 21.18 -14.83
C ASN A 22 12.23 19.90 -14.39
N SER A 23 12.52 19.73 -13.11
CA SER A 23 12.93 18.42 -12.58
C SER A 23 11.70 17.55 -12.37
N PRO A 24 11.71 16.31 -12.81
CA PRO A 24 10.53 15.53 -13.03
C PRO A 24 9.99 14.98 -11.70
N ILE A 25 8.90 15.56 -11.25
CA ILE A 25 8.00 14.93 -10.24
C ILE A 25 7.69 13.47 -10.61
N LYS A 26 7.73 13.12 -11.88
CA LYS A 26 7.51 11.77 -12.39
C LYS A 26 8.61 10.78 -11.97
N ALA A 27 9.89 11.13 -12.06
CA ALA A 27 10.99 10.23 -11.68
C ALA A 27 10.98 9.88 -10.18
N GLN A 28 10.59 10.82 -9.32
CA GLN A 28 10.51 10.58 -7.87
C GLN A 28 9.32 9.66 -7.50
N ASN A 29 8.24 9.66 -8.30
CA ASN A 29 7.13 8.72 -8.09
C ASN A 29 7.53 7.31 -8.55
N ASP A 30 8.25 7.17 -9.66
CA ASP A 30 8.68 5.89 -10.20
C ASP A 30 9.64 5.18 -9.21
N GLU A 31 10.63 5.87 -8.65
CA GLU A 31 11.56 5.32 -7.64
C GLU A 31 10.83 4.87 -6.36
N LYS A 32 9.82 5.64 -5.94
CA LYS A 32 9.00 5.29 -4.78
C LYS A 32 8.14 4.05 -5.04
N ASP A 33 7.57 3.94 -6.22
CA ASP A 33 6.76 2.78 -6.62
C ASP A 33 7.63 1.53 -6.72
N ASP A 34 8.82 1.62 -7.32
CA ASP A 34 9.78 0.52 -7.40
C ASP A 34 10.15 -0.02 -6.01
N LYS A 35 10.38 0.87 -5.05
CA LYS A 35 10.61 0.48 -3.67
C LYS A 35 9.42 -0.25 -3.06
N ILE A 36 8.19 0.26 -3.26
CA ILE A 36 6.98 -0.39 -2.73
C ILE A 36 6.80 -1.78 -3.36
N ILE A 37 7.07 -1.92 -4.66
CA ILE A 37 6.99 -3.19 -5.37
C ILE A 37 8.01 -4.20 -4.82
N ALA A 38 9.24 -3.76 -4.59
CA ALA A 38 10.29 -4.59 -3.99
C ALA A 38 9.91 -5.02 -2.57
N ASP A 39 9.48 -4.08 -1.73
CA ASP A 39 9.01 -4.35 -0.36
C ASP A 39 7.78 -5.31 -0.36
N ALA A 40 6.87 -5.20 -1.35
CA ALA A 40 5.72 -6.09 -1.48
C ALA A 40 6.13 -7.52 -1.86
N LYS A 41 7.13 -7.69 -2.72
CA LYS A 41 7.69 -9.02 -3.05
C LYS A 41 8.35 -9.67 -1.83
N GLU A 42 9.10 -8.90 -1.05
CA GLU A 42 9.67 -9.36 0.23
C GLU A 42 8.56 -9.76 1.21
N ALA A 43 7.53 -8.91 1.36
CA ALA A 43 6.39 -9.21 2.23
C ALA A 43 5.66 -10.50 1.82
N LYS A 44 5.48 -10.75 0.51
CA LYS A 44 4.94 -12.01 0.00
C LYS A 44 5.76 -13.20 0.48
N ALA A 45 7.08 -13.14 0.36
CA ALA A 45 7.97 -14.21 0.81
C ALA A 45 7.87 -14.45 2.32
N GLU A 46 7.79 -13.38 3.12
CA GLU A 46 7.63 -13.48 4.57
C GLU A 46 6.28 -14.08 5.00
N PHE A 47 5.18 -13.76 4.30
CA PHE A 47 3.89 -14.41 4.51
C PHE A 47 3.97 -15.92 4.26
N ILE A 48 4.55 -16.34 3.13
CA ILE A 48 4.71 -17.75 2.75
C ILE A 48 5.64 -18.48 3.74
N LYS A 49 6.71 -17.84 4.19
CA LYS A 49 7.63 -18.40 5.19
C LYS A 49 6.94 -18.65 6.53
N SER A 50 6.02 -17.78 6.92
CA SER A 50 5.28 -17.91 8.19
C SER A 50 4.18 -18.97 8.12
N ASP A 51 3.51 -19.10 6.97
CA ASP A 51 2.53 -20.15 6.70
C ASP A 51 2.61 -20.58 5.23
N GLY A 52 3.11 -21.79 4.98
CA GLY A 52 3.26 -22.35 3.63
C GLY A 52 1.94 -22.42 2.85
N LEU A 53 0.78 -22.44 3.52
CA LEU A 53 -0.53 -22.42 2.87
C LEU A 53 -0.81 -21.10 2.16
N MET A 54 -0.14 -20.01 2.54
CA MET A 54 -0.24 -18.72 1.86
C MET A 54 0.20 -18.79 0.40
N GLN A 55 1.13 -19.70 0.04
CA GLN A 55 1.53 -19.90 -1.36
C GLN A 55 0.31 -20.22 -2.24
N SER A 56 -0.52 -21.17 -1.82
CA SER A 56 -1.74 -21.54 -2.56
C SER A 56 -2.72 -20.37 -2.71
N LEU A 57 -2.84 -19.51 -1.70
CA LEU A 57 -3.70 -18.32 -1.78
C LEU A 57 -3.15 -17.32 -2.81
N PHE A 58 -1.84 -17.09 -2.84
CA PHE A 58 -1.21 -16.21 -3.83
C PHE A 58 -1.34 -16.75 -5.26
N ASP A 59 -1.34 -18.07 -5.43
CA ASP A 59 -1.39 -18.70 -6.76
C ASP A 59 -2.82 -18.82 -7.29
N ASN A 60 -3.81 -19.00 -6.42
CA ASN A 60 -5.19 -19.32 -6.82
C ASN A 60 -6.18 -18.15 -6.69
N SER A 61 -5.86 -17.08 -5.95
CA SER A 61 -6.73 -15.89 -5.89
C SER A 61 -6.80 -15.18 -7.24
N TYR A 62 -7.93 -14.57 -7.55
CA TYR A 62 -8.04 -13.77 -8.78
C TYR A 62 -7.09 -12.57 -8.78
N GLY A 63 -6.87 -11.98 -7.62
CA GLY A 63 -5.89 -10.93 -7.41
C GLY A 63 -5.63 -10.68 -5.93
N TYR A 64 -4.65 -9.84 -5.66
CA TYR A 64 -4.32 -9.45 -4.29
C TYR A 64 -3.65 -8.09 -4.25
N VAL A 65 -3.74 -7.42 -3.12
CA VAL A 65 -2.93 -6.23 -2.81
C VAL A 65 -2.08 -6.52 -1.58
N ILE A 66 -0.81 -6.15 -1.64
CA ILE A 66 0.10 -6.25 -0.51
C ILE A 66 0.50 -4.85 -0.05
N PHE A 67 0.24 -4.54 1.22
CA PHE A 67 0.74 -3.37 1.92
C PHE A 67 1.93 -3.80 2.79
N PRO A 68 3.18 -3.64 2.32
CA PRO A 68 4.37 -4.17 3.01
C PRO A 68 4.68 -3.43 4.31
N ASN A 69 4.22 -2.20 4.41
CA ASN A 69 4.46 -1.32 5.54
C ASN A 69 3.19 -0.53 5.87
N VAL A 70 2.47 -0.99 6.88
CA VAL A 70 1.35 -0.25 7.47
C VAL A 70 1.81 0.27 8.82
N GLY A 71 1.88 1.59 8.96
CA GLY A 71 2.35 2.25 10.17
C GLY A 71 1.26 3.06 10.85
N LYS A 72 1.24 3.02 12.19
CA LYS A 72 0.47 3.94 13.01
C LYS A 72 1.25 5.25 13.16
N GLY A 73 0.57 6.38 13.15
CA GLY A 73 1.20 7.70 13.31
C GLY A 73 1.46 8.45 12.00
N ALA A 74 1.19 7.86 10.84
CA ALA A 74 1.20 8.56 9.56
C ALA A 74 0.02 9.56 9.41
N ILE A 75 -0.94 9.50 10.32
CA ILE A 75 -2.05 10.44 10.45
C ILE A 75 -2.02 10.99 11.88
N ALA A 76 -2.05 12.29 12.03
CA ALA A 76 -1.79 13.04 13.27
C ALA A 76 -2.71 12.67 14.48
N ILE A 77 -3.79 11.91 14.28
CA ILE A 77 -4.72 11.51 15.33
C ILE A 77 -5.19 10.06 15.06
N GLY A 78 -4.54 9.09 15.70
CA GLY A 78 -5.12 7.74 15.87
C GLY A 78 -5.44 6.94 14.60
N GLY A 79 -4.64 7.05 13.54
CA GLY A 79 -4.85 6.33 12.30
C GLY A 79 -3.65 5.50 11.86
N ALA A 80 -3.85 4.65 10.85
CA ALA A 80 -2.80 3.94 10.14
C ALA A 80 -2.84 4.24 8.65
N ALA A 81 -1.69 4.16 7.98
CA ALA A 81 -1.59 4.30 6.54
C ALA A 81 -0.53 3.38 5.96
N GLY A 82 -0.72 2.98 4.72
CA GLY A 82 0.23 2.17 3.97
C GLY A 82 0.10 2.41 2.46
N ASN A 83 1.20 2.18 1.75
CA ASN A 83 1.16 2.07 0.29
C ASN A 83 1.41 0.61 -0.08
N GLY A 84 0.77 0.14 -1.15
CA GLY A 84 0.83 -1.25 -1.55
C GLY A 84 0.86 -1.43 -3.06
N ALA A 85 1.23 -2.63 -3.47
CA ALA A 85 1.24 -3.07 -4.86
C ALA A 85 0.08 -4.03 -5.12
N VAL A 86 -0.62 -3.83 -6.24
CA VAL A 86 -1.82 -4.59 -6.63
C VAL A 86 -1.47 -5.55 -7.76
N PHE A 87 -1.84 -6.80 -7.56
CA PHE A 87 -1.56 -7.87 -8.51
C PHE A 87 -2.86 -8.53 -8.98
N GLN A 88 -2.92 -8.87 -10.25
CA GLN A 88 -4.01 -9.65 -10.87
C GLN A 88 -3.39 -10.87 -11.54
N LYS A 89 -3.77 -12.05 -11.08
CA LYS A 89 -3.19 -13.33 -11.57
C LYS A 89 -1.65 -13.30 -11.58
N GLY A 90 -1.07 -12.76 -10.49
CA GLY A 90 0.37 -12.64 -10.29
C GLY A 90 1.06 -11.45 -11.01
N ASN A 91 0.39 -10.78 -11.94
CA ASN A 91 0.93 -9.64 -12.66
C ASN A 91 0.64 -8.33 -11.93
N LEU A 92 1.63 -7.46 -11.83
CA LEU A 92 1.48 -6.12 -11.26
C LEU A 92 0.56 -5.27 -12.16
N VAL A 93 -0.51 -4.70 -11.60
CA VAL A 93 -1.50 -3.91 -12.34
C VAL A 93 -1.68 -2.49 -11.80
N GLY A 94 -1.08 -2.17 -10.68
CA GLY A 94 -1.17 -0.82 -10.11
C GLY A 94 -0.68 -0.73 -8.70
N MET A 95 -0.83 0.46 -8.16
CA MET A 95 -0.49 0.82 -6.79
C MET A 95 -1.75 1.14 -6.00
N ALA A 96 -1.69 0.95 -4.69
CA ALA A 96 -2.78 1.32 -3.80
C ALA A 96 -2.27 2.11 -2.60
N LYS A 97 -3.09 3.03 -2.11
CA LYS A 97 -2.91 3.68 -0.82
C LYS A 97 -4.04 3.25 0.10
N MET A 98 -3.69 2.83 1.29
CA MET A 98 -4.63 2.55 2.37
C MET A 98 -4.52 3.64 3.43
N THR A 99 -5.67 4.05 3.96
CA THR A 99 -5.79 4.88 5.15
C THR A 99 -6.83 4.26 6.07
N GLN A 100 -6.55 4.24 7.36
CA GLN A 100 -7.46 3.71 8.37
C GLN A 100 -7.66 4.75 9.45
N VAL A 101 -8.90 5.04 9.78
CA VAL A 101 -9.25 5.84 10.95
C VAL A 101 -9.63 4.86 12.05
N SER A 102 -8.79 4.72 13.05
CA SER A 102 -9.06 3.82 14.18
C SER A 102 -10.04 4.50 15.14
N ILE A 103 -11.23 3.91 15.28
CA ILE A 103 -12.11 4.19 16.42
C ILE A 103 -11.75 3.15 17.50
N GLY A 104 -10.75 3.46 18.32
CA GLY A 104 -10.36 2.57 19.41
C GLY A 104 -8.88 2.64 19.75
N PHE A 105 -8.58 2.56 21.02
CA PHE A 105 -7.24 2.53 21.59
C PHE A 105 -6.61 1.17 21.29
N GLN A 106 -5.82 1.06 20.22
CA GLN A 106 -4.92 -0.08 20.07
C GLN A 106 -3.54 0.32 20.59
N TRP A 107 -3.17 -0.28 21.72
CA TRP A 107 -1.85 -0.14 22.32
C TRP A 107 -0.77 -0.75 21.40
N GLY A 108 0.22 0.03 21.08
CA GLY A 108 1.43 -0.40 20.38
C GLY A 108 1.59 0.20 18.97
N GLY A 109 2.56 1.09 18.81
CA GLY A 109 2.97 1.72 17.53
C GLY A 109 3.74 0.78 16.62
N GLN A 110 3.32 -0.49 16.46
CA GLN A 110 4.04 -1.46 15.65
C GLN A 110 3.62 -1.37 14.19
N ALA A 111 4.61 -1.38 13.30
CA ALA A 111 4.40 -1.55 11.88
C ALA A 111 4.02 -3.02 11.59
N TYR A 112 3.09 -3.21 10.64
CA TYR A 112 2.68 -4.53 10.19
C TYR A 112 2.62 -4.59 8.67
N ARG A 113 2.55 -5.80 8.13
CA ARG A 113 2.23 -6.08 6.75
C ARG A 113 0.78 -6.52 6.66
N GLU A 114 0.14 -6.21 5.55
CA GLU A 114 -1.22 -6.67 5.27
C GLU A 114 -1.32 -7.16 3.83
N VAL A 115 -2.04 -8.24 3.62
CA VAL A 115 -2.44 -8.71 2.30
C VAL A 115 -3.95 -8.91 2.27
N ILE A 116 -4.56 -8.45 1.19
CA ILE A 116 -5.98 -8.66 0.89
C ILE A 116 -6.06 -9.45 -0.40
N PHE A 117 -6.65 -10.64 -0.34
CA PHE A 117 -6.95 -11.48 -1.50
C PHE A 117 -8.35 -11.22 -1.99
N PHE A 118 -8.54 -11.23 -3.30
CA PHE A 118 -9.82 -11.07 -3.98
C PHE A 118 -10.21 -12.39 -4.64
N GLU A 119 -11.46 -12.85 -4.37
CA GLU A 119 -11.96 -14.12 -4.86
C GLU A 119 -12.21 -14.09 -6.37
N THR A 120 -12.84 -13.02 -6.84
CA THR A 120 -13.28 -12.87 -8.22
C THR A 120 -12.78 -11.58 -8.87
N GLU A 121 -12.97 -11.49 -10.19
CA GLU A 121 -12.73 -10.25 -10.93
C GLU A 121 -13.58 -9.10 -10.44
N ALA A 122 -14.83 -9.38 -10.11
CA ALA A 122 -15.76 -8.37 -9.60
C ALA A 122 -15.25 -7.76 -8.28
N ASP A 123 -14.66 -8.57 -7.41
CA ASP A 123 -14.13 -8.13 -6.12
C ASP A 123 -12.89 -7.25 -6.30
N LEU A 124 -11.96 -7.67 -7.18
CA LEU A 124 -10.81 -6.84 -7.53
C LEU A 124 -11.24 -5.52 -8.18
N ASN A 125 -12.28 -5.54 -9.04
CA ASN A 125 -12.79 -4.32 -9.67
C ASN A 125 -13.51 -3.41 -8.67
N ARG A 126 -14.19 -3.96 -7.67
CA ARG A 126 -14.72 -3.15 -6.55
C ARG A 126 -13.59 -2.43 -5.81
N PHE A 127 -12.46 -3.13 -5.56
CA PHE A 127 -11.28 -2.52 -4.95
C PHE A 127 -10.68 -1.42 -5.84
N LYS A 128 -10.45 -1.69 -7.12
CA LYS A 128 -9.95 -0.70 -8.09
C LYS A 128 -10.86 0.52 -8.21
N GLY A 129 -12.17 0.32 -8.06
CA GLY A 129 -13.16 1.40 -8.05
C GLY A 129 -13.27 2.16 -6.72
N ASN A 130 -12.41 1.87 -5.74
CA ASN A 130 -12.45 2.45 -4.38
C ASN A 130 -13.80 2.23 -3.66
N LYS A 131 -14.45 1.09 -3.95
CA LYS A 131 -15.78 0.74 -3.41
C LYS A 131 -15.73 -0.31 -2.30
N ILE A 132 -14.53 -0.67 -1.82
CA ILE A 132 -14.36 -1.55 -0.67
C ILE A 132 -14.12 -0.69 0.57
N GLU A 133 -14.98 -0.86 1.55
CA GLU A 133 -14.81 -0.35 2.90
C GLU A 133 -15.05 -1.50 3.88
N PHE A 134 -14.17 -1.68 4.83
CA PHE A 134 -14.38 -2.70 5.86
C PHE A 134 -15.22 -2.14 7.00
N SER A 135 -16.20 -2.92 7.45
CA SER A 135 -17.01 -2.57 8.62
C SER A 135 -16.12 -2.37 9.86
N GLY A 136 -16.58 -1.57 10.82
CA GLY A 136 -15.81 -1.26 12.02
C GLY A 136 -15.39 -2.48 12.85
N GLN A 137 -16.02 -3.65 12.63
CA GLN A 137 -15.72 -4.92 13.30
C GLN A 137 -14.89 -5.88 12.42
N ALA A 138 -14.46 -5.45 11.21
CA ALA A 138 -13.63 -6.28 10.36
C ALA A 138 -12.22 -6.41 10.94
N SER A 139 -11.70 -7.64 10.92
CA SER A 139 -10.35 -7.94 11.37
C SER A 139 -9.60 -8.78 10.35
N ALA A 140 -8.29 -8.60 10.31
CA ALA A 140 -7.38 -9.43 9.54
C ALA A 140 -6.88 -10.59 10.39
N VAL A 141 -6.76 -11.75 9.79
CA VAL A 141 -6.19 -12.93 10.45
C VAL A 141 -4.67 -12.76 10.57
N ALA A 142 -4.15 -12.91 11.79
CA ALA A 142 -2.71 -12.90 11.99
C ALA A 142 -2.08 -14.16 11.38
N VAL A 143 -1.07 -13.97 10.53
CA VAL A 143 -0.40 -15.09 9.86
C VAL A 143 0.55 -15.77 10.85
N THR A 144 0.15 -16.97 11.25
CA THR A 144 0.94 -17.94 12.00
C THR A 144 0.82 -19.28 11.29
N LYS A 145 1.69 -20.24 11.60
CA LYS A 145 1.70 -21.58 10.95
C LYS A 145 0.31 -22.23 10.99
N GLY A 146 -0.25 -22.53 9.81
CA GLY A 146 -1.56 -23.13 9.65
C GLY A 146 -2.75 -22.16 9.76
N ALA A 147 -2.53 -20.88 9.95
CA ALA A 147 -3.61 -19.89 10.09
C ALA A 147 -4.47 -19.81 8.83
N ALA A 148 -3.88 -19.96 7.65
CA ALA A 148 -4.59 -19.87 6.37
C ALA A 148 -5.55 -21.04 6.10
N ALA A 149 -5.40 -22.16 6.80
CA ALA A 149 -6.21 -23.38 6.56
C ALA A 149 -7.71 -23.19 6.77
N ASN A 150 -8.10 -22.31 7.70
CA ASN A 150 -9.49 -22.16 8.13
C ASN A 150 -10.12 -20.82 7.70
N VAL A 151 -9.37 -19.99 6.96
CA VAL A 151 -9.88 -18.71 6.50
C VAL A 151 -10.68 -18.91 5.21
N LYS A 152 -11.83 -18.27 5.15
CA LYS A 152 -12.70 -18.26 3.97
C LYS A 152 -12.90 -16.84 3.47
N TYR A 153 -13.19 -16.71 2.19
CA TYR A 153 -13.65 -15.43 1.64
C TYR A 153 -14.91 -14.97 2.35
N LYS A 154 -14.90 -13.72 2.76
CA LYS A 154 -16.07 -13.01 3.28
C LYS A 154 -16.28 -11.78 2.42
N ASP A 155 -17.45 -11.66 1.82
CA ASP A 155 -17.77 -10.58 0.88
C ASP A 155 -16.74 -10.47 -0.27
N GLY A 156 -16.19 -11.63 -0.72
CA GLY A 156 -15.23 -11.74 -1.81
C GLY A 156 -13.78 -11.37 -1.44
N VAL A 157 -13.48 -11.19 -0.13
CA VAL A 157 -12.12 -10.88 0.33
C VAL A 157 -11.66 -11.80 1.47
N MET A 158 -10.35 -12.08 1.52
CA MET A 158 -9.66 -12.61 2.71
C MET A 158 -8.53 -11.66 3.09
N ILE A 159 -8.40 -11.35 4.37
CA ILE A 159 -7.44 -10.37 4.86
C ILE A 159 -6.52 -11.03 5.87
N PHE A 160 -5.22 -10.88 5.63
CA PHE A 160 -4.20 -11.38 6.54
C PHE A 160 -3.24 -10.25 6.94
N SER A 161 -2.76 -10.32 8.17
CA SER A 161 -1.76 -9.39 8.71
C SER A 161 -0.60 -10.12 9.35
N GLN A 162 0.55 -9.47 9.37
CA GLN A 162 1.75 -9.97 10.02
C GLN A 162 2.53 -8.80 10.61
N THR A 163 2.86 -8.86 11.90
CA THR A 163 3.74 -7.84 12.54
C THR A 163 5.15 -7.94 12.03
N LYS A 164 5.83 -6.80 12.01
CA LYS A 164 7.28 -6.73 11.74
C LYS A 164 8.14 -6.93 12.99
N GLY A 165 7.52 -7.10 14.14
CA GLY A 165 8.17 -7.39 15.42
C GLY A 165 7.13 -7.58 16.52
N GLY A 166 7.38 -8.53 17.41
CA GLY A 166 6.43 -8.87 18.49
C GLY A 166 5.33 -9.85 18.07
N LEU A 167 4.42 -10.13 18.99
CA LEU A 167 3.26 -10.99 18.78
C LEU A 167 2.03 -10.14 18.48
N MET A 168 1.30 -10.47 17.43
CA MET A 168 -0.03 -9.93 17.14
C MET A 168 -0.98 -11.10 16.96
N TYR A 169 -2.10 -11.07 17.66
CA TYR A 169 -3.10 -12.12 17.53
C TYR A 169 -4.15 -11.75 16.47
N GLU A 170 -4.44 -10.46 16.31
CA GLU A 170 -5.45 -9.97 15.39
C GLU A 170 -5.20 -8.48 15.09
N ALA A 171 -5.40 -8.05 13.85
CA ALA A 171 -5.39 -6.64 13.48
C ALA A 171 -6.79 -6.19 13.09
N SER A 172 -7.35 -5.20 13.79
CA SER A 172 -8.56 -4.54 13.30
C SER A 172 -8.26 -3.81 12.00
N VAL A 173 -9.05 -4.10 10.97
CA VAL A 173 -9.00 -3.44 9.66
C VAL A 173 -10.25 -2.58 9.42
N GLY A 174 -11.14 -2.50 10.42
CA GLY A 174 -12.32 -1.66 10.35
C GLY A 174 -12.00 -0.21 10.04
N GLY A 175 -12.79 0.41 9.17
CA GLY A 175 -12.60 1.80 8.74
C GLY A 175 -11.45 2.02 7.75
N GLN A 176 -10.87 0.96 7.18
CA GLN A 176 -9.90 1.10 6.10
C GLN A 176 -10.58 1.60 4.83
N LYS A 177 -9.93 2.56 4.17
CA LYS A 177 -10.28 3.12 2.87
C LYS A 177 -9.11 3.00 1.93
N PHE A 178 -9.41 2.73 0.67
CA PHE A 178 -8.41 2.47 -0.33
C PHE A 178 -8.50 3.47 -1.48
N LYS A 179 -7.35 3.80 -2.09
CA LYS A 179 -7.26 4.53 -3.36
C LYS A 179 -6.34 3.74 -4.28
N PHE A 180 -6.88 3.28 -5.39
CA PHE A 180 -6.15 2.59 -6.45
C PHE A 180 -5.66 3.58 -7.50
N ARG A 181 -4.47 3.29 -8.07
CA ARG A 181 -3.90 3.95 -9.24
C ARG A 181 -3.33 2.86 -10.16
N SER A 182 -3.77 2.81 -11.42
CA SER A 182 -3.12 1.96 -12.44
C SER A 182 -1.68 2.42 -12.71
N LEU A 183 -0.87 1.51 -13.21
CA LEU A 183 0.45 1.83 -13.75
C LEU A 183 0.36 2.67 -15.00
#